data_d866b4b7bc2d25d38fbabf31da42d3a2
#
_entry.id   d866b4b7bc2d25d38fbabf31da42d3a2
#
_cell.length_a   1.000
_cell.length_b   1.000
_cell.length_c   1.000
_cell.angle_alpha   90.00
_cell.angle_beta   90.00
_cell.angle_gamma   90.00
#
_symmetry.space_group_name_H-M   'P 1'
#
loop_
_entity.id
_entity.type
_entity.pdbx_description
1 polymer ?
#
loop_
_entity_poly.entity_id
_entity_poly.type
_entity_poly.pdbx_seq_one_letter_code
_entity_poly.pdbx_strand_id
1 'polypeptide(L)'
;MKTILTVFLFSVSAFTQNLSVTAAESACGPGNVQFVIKTNNNEHQLAQPDPGKALVYVVEDQKFKVVNDVTTRIGLDGAWVGANRGNSYFSFSVEPGKHHLCADWISGFLLNGRLVSLTSFTAESGEVYYLRARTSASPTSGKAGAGASIDLDLVNEDEGRLLVASSGLSLSQQKK
;
A
#
# COMPACT_ATOMS: atom_id res chain seq x y z
N MET A 1 4.65 72.06 4.22
CA MET A 1 5.27 70.76 3.97
C MET A 1 4.27 69.66 4.38
N LYS A 2 3.69 68.98 3.39
CA LYS A 2 2.71 67.84 3.64
C LYS A 2 3.47 66.54 3.35
N THR A 3 3.74 65.77 4.39
CA THR A 3 4.39 64.48 4.29
C THR A 3 3.33 63.42 3.94
N ILE A 4 3.43 62.80 2.76
CA ILE A 4 2.57 61.66 2.34
C ILE A 4 3.21 60.37 2.81
N LEU A 5 2.53 59.66 3.71
CA LEU A 5 2.89 58.37 4.21
C LEU A 5 2.31 57.28 3.28
N THR A 6 3.12 56.67 2.44
CA THR A 6 2.71 55.58 1.55
C THR A 6 2.76 54.26 2.31
N VAL A 7 1.60 53.69 2.61
CA VAL A 7 1.50 52.35 3.22
C VAL A 7 1.57 51.28 2.11
N PHE A 8 2.62 50.50 2.10
CA PHE A 8 2.72 49.31 1.26
C PHE A 8 2.01 48.15 1.92
N LEU A 9 0.86 47.74 1.35
CA LEU A 9 0.17 46.49 1.72
C LEU A 9 0.84 45.32 1.00
N PHE A 10 1.63 44.52 1.73
CA PHE A 10 2.10 43.23 1.25
C PHE A 10 0.96 42.22 1.33
N SER A 11 0.39 41.86 0.19
CA SER A 11 -0.53 40.73 0.07
C SER A 11 0.26 39.43 0.12
N VAL A 12 0.19 38.73 1.26
CA VAL A 12 0.71 37.38 1.41
C VAL A 12 -0.29 36.43 0.74
N SER A 13 0.00 36.01 -0.47
CA SER A 13 -0.74 34.92 -1.13
C SER A 13 -0.45 33.62 -0.42
N ALA A 14 -1.38 33.12 0.36
CA ALA A 14 -1.33 31.80 0.96
C ALA A 14 -1.44 30.76 -0.17
N PHE A 15 -0.32 30.16 -0.56
CA PHE A 15 -0.31 28.95 -1.35
C PHE A 15 -0.81 27.80 -0.49
N THR A 16 -2.10 27.52 -0.51
CA THR A 16 -2.65 26.26 -0.02
C THR A 16 -2.25 25.17 -1.00
N GLN A 17 -1.13 24.53 -0.75
CA GLN A 17 -0.70 23.38 -1.53
C GLN A 17 -1.66 22.22 -1.25
N ASN A 18 -2.23 21.65 -2.31
CA ASN A 18 -2.93 20.36 -2.28
C ASN A 18 -1.92 19.22 -2.00
N LEU A 19 -1.47 19.11 -0.75
CA LEU A 19 -0.47 18.14 -0.29
C LEU A 19 -0.99 16.69 -0.27
N SER A 20 -2.31 16.49 -0.36
CA SER A 20 -2.89 15.16 -0.18
C SER A 20 -2.75 14.23 -1.40
N VAL A 21 -2.76 14.75 -2.60
CA VAL A 21 -2.66 13.93 -3.84
C VAL A 21 -1.20 13.57 -4.14
N THR A 22 -0.27 14.48 -3.91
CA THR A 22 1.16 14.29 -4.15
C THR A 22 1.83 13.30 -3.17
N ALA A 23 1.36 13.21 -1.92
CA ALA A 23 1.87 12.25 -0.94
C ALA A 23 1.47 10.81 -1.29
N ALA A 24 0.24 10.62 -1.81
CA ALA A 24 -0.24 9.32 -2.27
C ALA A 24 0.53 8.83 -3.51
N GLU A 25 0.79 9.72 -4.44
CA GLU A 25 1.57 9.39 -5.65
C GLU A 25 3.05 9.17 -5.34
N SER A 26 3.59 9.81 -4.29
CA SER A 26 4.98 9.61 -3.88
C SER A 26 5.26 8.30 -3.16
N ALA A 27 4.26 7.65 -2.59
CA ALA A 27 4.41 6.33 -1.96
C ALA A 27 4.18 5.17 -2.95
N CYS A 28 3.25 5.35 -3.91
CA CYS A 28 2.99 4.40 -4.98
C CYS A 28 4.02 4.54 -6.11
N GLY A 29 4.27 3.45 -6.82
CA GLY A 29 5.07 3.49 -8.06
C GLY A 29 4.28 4.01 -9.27
N PRO A 30 4.91 4.08 -10.46
CA PRO A 30 4.29 4.55 -11.70
C PRO A 30 3.01 3.78 -12.05
N GLY A 31 1.98 4.50 -12.53
CA GLY A 31 0.63 3.94 -12.74
C GLY A 31 0.52 2.84 -13.79
N ASN A 32 1.40 2.83 -14.79
CA ASN A 32 1.37 1.91 -15.93
C ASN A 32 2.02 0.54 -15.68
N VAL A 33 2.61 0.31 -14.50
CA VAL A 33 3.28 -0.97 -14.17
C VAL A 33 2.25 -2.05 -13.87
N GLN A 34 2.39 -3.20 -14.53
CA GLN A 34 1.59 -4.40 -14.29
C GLN A 34 2.46 -5.52 -13.74
N PHE A 35 1.84 -6.48 -13.03
CA PHE A 35 2.51 -7.65 -12.49
C PHE A 35 1.93 -8.94 -13.04
N VAL A 36 2.82 -9.93 -13.24
CA VAL A 36 2.45 -11.35 -13.34
C VAL A 36 2.68 -11.96 -11.98
N ILE A 37 1.69 -12.64 -11.44
CA ILE A 37 1.74 -13.21 -10.09
C ILE A 37 1.51 -14.71 -10.17
N LYS A 38 2.36 -15.46 -9.48
CA LYS A 38 2.18 -16.90 -9.21
C LYS A 38 2.14 -17.08 -7.70
N THR A 39 1.18 -17.87 -7.21
CA THR A 39 1.06 -18.17 -5.77
C THR A 39 1.51 -19.60 -5.52
N ASN A 40 2.41 -19.79 -4.55
CA ASN A 40 2.83 -21.08 -4.04
C ASN A 40 2.23 -21.31 -2.65
N ASN A 41 1.25 -22.20 -2.57
CA ASN A 41 0.54 -22.48 -1.32
C ASN A 41 1.27 -23.49 -0.41
N ASN A 42 2.37 -24.05 -0.85
CA ASN A 42 3.14 -25.05 -0.11
C ASN A 42 4.36 -24.45 0.61
N GLU A 43 4.58 -23.16 0.46
CA GLU A 43 5.74 -22.46 1.00
C GLU A 43 5.28 -21.40 2.00
N HIS A 44 5.70 -21.58 3.29
CA HIS A 44 5.35 -20.68 4.39
C HIS A 44 6.62 -20.36 5.20
N GLN A 45 7.69 -19.95 4.50
CA GLN A 45 8.96 -19.67 5.19
C GLN A 45 8.96 -18.25 5.76
N LEU A 46 9.26 -18.18 7.06
CA LEU A 46 9.62 -16.93 7.72
C LEU A 46 11.13 -16.72 7.56
N ALA A 47 11.50 -15.74 6.73
CA ALA A 47 12.89 -15.33 6.56
C ALA A 47 13.37 -14.49 7.75
N GLN A 48 14.68 -14.38 7.90
CA GLN A 48 15.32 -13.43 8.83
C GLN A 48 15.67 -12.15 8.07
N PRO A 49 15.69 -10.98 8.74
CA PRO A 49 16.18 -9.77 8.15
C PRO A 49 17.62 -9.89 7.65
N ASP A 50 17.93 -9.28 6.53
CA ASP A 50 19.31 -9.11 6.08
C ASP A 50 20.11 -8.29 7.11
N PRO A 51 21.43 -8.52 7.26
CA PRO A 51 22.26 -7.72 8.16
C PRO A 51 22.10 -6.20 7.92
N GLY A 52 21.76 -5.47 8.96
CA GLY A 52 21.60 -4.02 8.91
C GLY A 52 20.24 -3.54 8.39
N LYS A 53 19.36 -4.41 7.89
CA LYS A 53 18.03 -4.07 7.35
C LYS A 53 16.89 -4.55 8.24
N ALA A 54 15.70 -4.06 7.96
CA ALA A 54 14.45 -4.64 8.44
C ALA A 54 13.81 -5.52 7.36
N LEU A 55 12.97 -6.46 7.76
CA LEU A 55 12.18 -7.30 6.87
C LEU A 55 10.72 -6.93 6.99
N VAL A 56 10.05 -6.75 5.87
CA VAL A 56 8.64 -6.41 5.80
C VAL A 56 7.88 -7.52 5.10
N TYR A 57 6.87 -8.07 5.76
CA TYR A 57 5.86 -8.96 5.18
C TYR A 57 4.62 -8.16 4.83
N VAL A 58 4.10 -8.34 3.62
CA VAL A 58 2.79 -7.82 3.24
C VAL A 58 1.89 -8.99 2.90
N VAL A 59 0.81 -9.12 3.66
CA VAL A 59 -0.19 -10.18 3.49
C VAL A 59 -1.48 -9.58 2.98
N GLU A 60 -2.00 -10.11 1.89
CA GLU A 60 -3.34 -9.78 1.42
C GLU A 60 -4.37 -10.70 2.11
N ASP A 61 -5.20 -10.10 2.96
CA ASP A 61 -6.32 -10.77 3.65
C ASP A 61 -7.61 -10.47 2.90
N GLN A 62 -7.91 -11.29 1.89
CA GLN A 62 -9.09 -11.13 1.06
C GLN A 62 -10.25 -11.97 1.59
N LYS A 63 -11.31 -11.32 2.06
CA LYS A 63 -12.51 -12.01 2.59
C LYS A 63 -13.51 -12.45 1.52
N PHE A 64 -13.32 -12.05 0.27
CA PHE A 64 -14.28 -12.31 -0.80
C PHE A 64 -13.77 -13.30 -1.83
N LYS A 65 -14.43 -14.44 -1.93
CA LYS A 65 -14.17 -15.45 -2.98
C LYS A 65 -14.65 -15.05 -4.38
N VAL A 66 -15.35 -13.93 -4.51
CA VAL A 66 -16.05 -13.59 -5.77
C VAL A 66 -15.13 -12.93 -6.80
N VAL A 67 -13.95 -12.46 -6.41
CA VAL A 67 -13.03 -11.74 -7.30
C VAL A 67 -11.62 -12.32 -7.19
N ASN A 68 -11.44 -13.56 -7.66
CA ASN A 68 -10.14 -14.26 -7.60
C ASN A 68 -9.03 -13.63 -8.47
N ASP A 69 -9.32 -12.59 -9.25
CA ASP A 69 -8.37 -12.01 -10.21
C ASP A 69 -7.89 -10.60 -9.88
N VAL A 70 -8.16 -10.14 -8.66
CA VAL A 70 -7.72 -8.82 -8.27
C VAL A 70 -6.25 -8.85 -7.84
N THR A 71 -5.52 -7.89 -8.33
CA THR A 71 -4.11 -7.69 -7.98
C THR A 71 -3.99 -6.48 -7.07
N THR A 72 -3.37 -6.67 -5.91
CA THR A 72 -2.96 -5.60 -5.01
C THR A 72 -1.46 -5.35 -5.19
N ARG A 73 -1.11 -4.20 -5.76
CA ARG A 73 0.28 -3.76 -5.90
C ARG A 73 0.71 -3.06 -4.62
N ILE A 74 1.95 -3.29 -4.21
CA ILE A 74 2.54 -2.65 -3.03
C ILE A 74 3.68 -1.76 -3.48
N GLY A 75 3.57 -0.48 -3.15
CA GLY A 75 4.60 0.52 -3.35
C GLY A 75 5.30 0.87 -2.05
N LEU A 76 6.58 1.18 -2.14
CA LEU A 76 7.44 1.69 -1.08
C LEU A 76 8.18 2.91 -1.61
N ASP A 77 7.99 4.05 -0.99
CA ASP A 77 8.74 5.29 -1.27
C ASP A 77 8.78 5.66 -2.78
N GLY A 78 7.67 5.44 -3.48
CA GLY A 78 7.53 5.76 -4.91
C GLY A 78 7.94 4.67 -5.89
N ALA A 79 8.30 3.48 -5.42
CA ALA A 79 8.64 2.34 -6.25
C ALA A 79 7.76 1.13 -5.95
N TRP A 80 7.37 0.36 -6.97
CA TRP A 80 6.66 -0.90 -6.75
C TRP A 80 7.63 -1.98 -6.28
N VAL A 81 7.36 -2.56 -5.10
CA VAL A 81 8.18 -3.62 -4.50
C VAL A 81 7.61 -5.01 -4.72
N GLY A 82 6.33 -5.13 -5.05
CA GLY A 82 5.69 -6.41 -5.32
C GLY A 82 4.19 -6.29 -5.52
N ALA A 83 3.54 -7.44 -5.66
CA ALA A 83 2.09 -7.52 -5.76
C ALA A 83 1.58 -8.86 -5.22
N ASN A 84 0.37 -8.84 -4.67
CA ASN A 84 -0.37 -9.99 -4.18
C ASN A 84 -1.60 -10.28 -5.03
N ARG A 85 -2.08 -11.51 -4.97
CA ARG A 85 -3.36 -11.93 -5.54
C ARG A 85 -4.04 -12.94 -4.62
N GLY A 86 -5.21 -12.58 -4.14
CA GLY A 86 -5.95 -13.40 -3.19
C GLY A 86 -5.22 -13.52 -1.86
N ASN A 87 -5.48 -14.57 -1.08
CA ASN A 87 -4.82 -14.80 0.20
C ASN A 87 -3.35 -15.21 -0.02
N SER A 88 -2.49 -14.22 -0.26
CA SER A 88 -1.07 -14.45 -0.47
C SER A 88 -0.21 -13.39 0.23
N TYR A 89 1.06 -13.72 0.43
CA TYR A 89 2.03 -12.81 1.03
C TYR A 89 3.31 -12.77 0.21
N PHE A 90 4.08 -11.72 0.37
CA PHE A 90 5.48 -11.64 -0.01
C PHE A 90 6.25 -10.82 1.02
N SER A 91 7.57 -10.87 0.97
CA SER A 91 8.44 -10.08 1.84
C SER A 91 9.51 -9.35 1.06
N PHE A 92 10.01 -8.27 1.63
CA PHE A 92 11.12 -7.49 1.10
C PHE A 92 11.90 -6.83 2.24
N SER A 93 13.19 -6.58 2.00
CA SER A 93 14.06 -5.87 2.95
C SER A 93 13.96 -4.36 2.73
N VAL A 94 14.05 -3.60 3.83
CA VAL A 94 14.12 -2.12 3.81
C VAL A 94 15.29 -1.64 4.67
N GLU A 95 15.86 -0.49 4.32
CA GLU A 95 16.83 0.18 5.17
C GLU A 95 16.15 0.74 6.44
N PRO A 96 16.88 0.92 7.55
CA PRO A 96 16.32 1.60 8.72
C PRO A 96 15.92 3.04 8.40
N GLY A 97 14.77 3.47 8.93
CA GLY A 97 14.25 4.81 8.70
C GLY A 97 12.75 4.86 8.50
N LYS A 98 12.24 6.06 8.22
CA LYS A 98 10.82 6.26 7.95
C LYS A 98 10.50 5.92 6.50
N HIS A 99 9.51 5.05 6.31
CA HIS A 99 9.02 4.59 5.01
C HIS A 99 7.55 4.90 4.82
N HIS A 100 7.17 5.13 3.57
CA HIS A 100 5.79 5.32 3.14
C HIS A 100 5.39 4.18 2.21
N LEU A 101 4.29 3.52 2.56
CA LEU A 101 3.74 2.40 1.80
C LEU A 101 2.42 2.76 1.14
N CYS A 102 2.20 2.16 0.00
CA CYS A 102 0.99 2.25 -0.78
C CYS A 102 0.50 0.85 -1.11
N ALA A 103 -0.77 0.56 -0.83
CA ALA A 103 -1.50 -0.54 -1.42
C ALA A 103 -2.42 0.00 -2.51
N ASP A 104 -2.26 -0.49 -3.72
CA ASP A 104 -3.04 -0.08 -4.89
C ASP A 104 -3.77 -1.31 -5.45
N TRP A 105 -5.06 -1.34 -5.22
CA TRP A 105 -5.92 -2.41 -5.68
C TRP A 105 -6.53 -2.06 -7.04
N ILE A 106 -6.20 -2.87 -8.03
CA ILE A 106 -6.74 -2.72 -9.37
C ILE A 106 -7.87 -3.71 -9.53
N SER A 107 -9.11 -3.23 -9.45
CA SER A 107 -10.24 -4.05 -9.81
C SER A 107 -10.31 -4.20 -11.33
N GLY A 108 -10.39 -5.46 -11.79
CA GLY A 108 -10.92 -5.74 -13.12
C GLY A 108 -12.40 -5.33 -13.23
N PHE A 109 -13.09 -5.85 -14.15
CA PHE A 109 -14.42 -5.60 -14.67
C PHE A 109 -15.57 -5.15 -13.71
N LEU A 110 -15.52 -5.36 -12.39
CA LEU A 110 -16.70 -5.19 -11.51
C LEU A 110 -16.75 -3.88 -10.71
N LEU A 111 -15.67 -3.16 -10.56
CA LEU A 111 -15.62 -1.91 -9.82
C LEU A 111 -14.86 -0.87 -10.64
N ASN A 112 -15.58 0.09 -11.19
CA ASN A 112 -14.99 1.23 -11.91
C ASN A 112 -14.23 2.13 -10.93
N GLY A 113 -13.04 1.71 -10.48
CA GLY A 113 -12.27 2.52 -9.57
C GLY A 113 -10.94 1.88 -9.17
N ARG A 114 -9.96 2.73 -8.99
CA ARG A 114 -8.70 2.43 -8.34
C ARG A 114 -8.88 2.69 -6.85
N LEU A 115 -8.61 1.69 -6.01
CA LEU A 115 -8.62 1.86 -4.57
C LEU A 115 -7.17 1.93 -4.09
N VAL A 116 -6.87 2.95 -3.29
CA VAL A 116 -5.53 3.18 -2.74
C VAL A 116 -5.61 3.36 -1.24
N SER A 117 -4.75 2.68 -0.51
CA SER A 117 -4.52 2.90 0.92
C SER A 117 -3.05 3.23 1.16
N LEU A 118 -2.80 4.12 2.08
CA LEU A 118 -1.48 4.61 2.42
C LEU A 118 -1.22 4.42 3.91
N THR A 119 0.00 4.00 4.23
CA THR A 119 0.48 3.96 5.61
C THR A 119 1.95 4.37 5.68
N SER A 120 2.46 4.64 6.86
CA SER A 120 3.88 4.88 7.09
C SER A 120 4.33 4.22 8.38
N PHE A 121 5.58 3.77 8.41
CA PHE A 121 6.20 3.20 9.58
C PHE A 121 7.68 3.60 9.66
N THR A 122 8.27 3.42 10.83
CA THR A 122 9.72 3.58 11.00
C THR A 122 10.32 2.19 11.15
N ALA A 123 11.22 1.84 10.23
CA ALA A 123 11.93 0.57 10.25
C ALA A 123 13.18 0.67 11.14
N GLU A 124 13.42 -0.36 11.94
CA GLU A 124 14.61 -0.53 12.75
C GLU A 124 15.40 -1.75 12.28
N SER A 125 16.73 -1.66 12.33
CA SER A 125 17.61 -2.75 11.89
C SER A 125 17.38 -4.03 12.69
N GLY A 126 17.20 -5.15 11.98
CA GLY A 126 16.96 -6.47 12.58
C GLY A 126 15.50 -6.76 12.91
N GLU A 127 14.60 -5.77 12.79
CA GLU A 127 13.18 -5.93 13.09
C GLU A 127 12.40 -6.51 11.92
N VAL A 128 11.27 -7.16 12.26
CA VAL A 128 10.32 -7.72 11.29
C VAL A 128 8.98 -7.03 11.43
N TYR A 129 8.46 -6.52 10.33
CA TYR A 129 7.18 -5.82 10.26
C TYR A 129 6.18 -6.62 9.46
N TYR A 130 4.93 -6.63 9.91
CA TYR A 130 3.82 -7.27 9.22
C TYR A 130 2.77 -6.24 8.85
N LEU A 131 2.46 -6.16 7.58
CA LEU A 131 1.38 -5.34 7.05
C LEU A 131 0.29 -6.24 6.50
N ARG A 132 -0.95 -5.89 6.83
CA ARG A 132 -2.13 -6.52 6.26
C ARG A 132 -2.78 -5.57 5.27
N ALA A 133 -2.87 -5.99 3.99
CA ALA A 133 -3.72 -5.36 2.99
C ALA A 133 -5.08 -6.06 3.01
N ARG A 134 -6.10 -5.38 3.52
CA ARG A 134 -7.46 -5.93 3.62
C ARG A 134 -8.37 -5.25 2.61
N THR A 135 -8.97 -6.05 1.73
CA THR A 135 -10.05 -5.58 0.86
C THR A 135 -11.40 -5.94 1.47
N SER A 136 -12.32 -4.99 1.49
CA SER A 136 -13.68 -5.18 1.96
C SER A 136 -14.68 -4.64 0.96
N ALA A 137 -15.84 -5.31 0.85
CA ALA A 137 -16.96 -4.84 0.05
C ALA A 137 -18.16 -4.62 0.95
N SER A 138 -18.80 -3.47 0.80
CA SER A 138 -20.05 -3.14 1.50
C SER A 138 -21.20 -3.09 0.51
N PRO A 139 -22.34 -3.75 0.78
CA PRO A 139 -23.53 -3.55 -0.03
C PRO A 139 -24.01 -2.11 0.17
N THR A 140 -24.07 -1.33 -0.91
CA THR A 140 -24.68 0.00 -0.88
C THR A 140 -26.20 -0.15 -0.92
N SER A 141 -26.87 0.36 0.12
CA SER A 141 -28.33 0.39 0.17
C SER A 141 -28.88 1.24 -0.98
N GLY A 142 -29.54 0.58 -1.94
CA GLY A 142 -30.49 1.24 -2.83
C GLY A 142 -30.09 1.53 -4.26
N LYS A 143 -28.88 1.27 -4.72
CA LYS A 143 -28.52 1.27 -6.16
C LYS A 143 -27.44 0.23 -6.43
N ALA A 144 -27.52 -0.44 -7.57
CA ALA A 144 -26.59 -1.49 -7.99
C ALA A 144 -25.13 -0.97 -8.01
N GLY A 145 -24.42 -1.19 -6.92
CA GLY A 145 -23.02 -0.84 -6.77
C GLY A 145 -22.52 -1.31 -5.40
N ALA A 146 -21.66 -2.31 -5.35
CA ALA A 146 -20.94 -2.64 -4.12
C ALA A 146 -19.85 -1.57 -3.92
N GLY A 147 -19.87 -0.91 -2.77
CA GLY A 147 -18.72 -0.12 -2.31
C GLY A 147 -17.57 -1.07 -1.99
N ALA A 148 -16.36 -0.78 -2.42
CA ALA A 148 -15.17 -1.51 -2.01
C ALA A 148 -14.19 -0.55 -1.34
N SER A 149 -13.44 -1.04 -0.35
CA SER A 149 -12.32 -0.33 0.27
C SER A 149 -11.11 -1.22 0.34
N ILE A 150 -9.94 -0.61 0.43
CA ILE A 150 -8.69 -1.27 0.79
C ILE A 150 -8.09 -0.57 1.99
N ASP A 151 -7.66 -1.33 2.97
CA ASP A 151 -6.96 -0.85 4.16
C ASP A 151 -5.56 -1.49 4.21
N LEU A 152 -4.55 -0.72 4.59
CA LEU A 152 -3.18 -1.19 4.75
C LEU A 152 -2.72 -0.87 6.18
N ASP A 153 -2.69 -1.88 7.02
CA ASP A 153 -2.46 -1.75 8.46
C ASP A 153 -1.20 -2.50 8.90
N LEU A 154 -0.43 -1.90 9.82
CA LEU A 154 0.55 -2.64 10.61
C LEU A 154 -0.21 -3.52 11.61
N VAL A 155 0.18 -4.79 11.67
CA VAL A 155 -0.34 -5.75 12.65
C VAL A 155 0.79 -6.22 13.58
N ASN A 156 0.43 -6.72 14.77
CA ASN A 156 1.42 -7.28 15.68
C ASN A 156 2.03 -8.59 15.16
N GLU A 157 3.11 -9.03 15.76
CA GLU A 157 3.87 -10.20 15.33
C GLU A 157 3.03 -11.49 15.34
N ASP A 158 2.21 -11.72 16.37
CA ASP A 158 1.40 -12.94 16.47
C ASP A 158 0.36 -13.01 15.36
N GLU A 159 -0.36 -11.91 15.10
CA GLU A 159 -1.31 -11.80 14.00
C GLU A 159 -0.59 -11.94 12.64
N GLY A 160 0.55 -11.27 12.48
CA GLY A 160 1.33 -11.30 11.25
C GLY A 160 1.81 -12.70 10.90
N ARG A 161 2.35 -13.43 11.86
CA ARG A 161 2.79 -14.84 11.70
C ARG A 161 1.62 -15.76 11.33
N LEU A 162 0.47 -15.59 11.98
CA LEU A 162 -0.74 -16.35 11.66
C LEU A 162 -1.20 -16.10 10.23
N LEU A 163 -1.21 -14.84 9.80
CA LEU A 163 -1.58 -14.45 8.44
C LEU A 163 -0.64 -15.05 7.40
N VAL A 164 0.67 -14.98 7.60
CA VAL A 164 1.68 -15.60 6.72
C VAL A 164 1.49 -17.12 6.66
N ALA A 165 1.31 -17.79 7.82
CA ALA A 165 1.10 -19.24 7.87
C ALA A 165 -0.18 -19.71 7.17
N SER A 166 -1.19 -18.84 7.05
CA SER A 166 -2.48 -19.14 6.41
C SER A 166 -2.57 -18.68 4.95
N SER A 167 -1.51 -18.09 4.40
CA SER A 167 -1.46 -17.51 3.06
C SER A 167 -0.41 -18.18 2.19
N GLY A 168 -0.57 -18.18 0.87
CA GLY A 168 0.44 -18.69 -0.07
C GLY A 168 1.51 -17.64 -0.37
N LEU A 169 2.74 -18.08 -0.67
CA LEU A 169 3.82 -17.19 -1.11
C LEU A 169 3.51 -16.61 -2.50
N SER A 170 3.50 -15.31 -2.62
CA SER A 170 3.34 -14.59 -3.88
C SER A 170 4.69 -14.35 -4.56
N LEU A 171 4.84 -14.86 -5.76
CA LEU A 171 5.97 -14.60 -6.65
C LEU A 171 5.50 -13.63 -7.73
N SER A 172 5.83 -12.35 -7.58
CA SER A 172 5.39 -11.29 -8.48
C SER A 172 6.56 -10.78 -9.34
N GLN A 173 6.30 -10.56 -10.63
CA GLN A 173 7.26 -9.98 -11.57
C GLN A 173 6.57 -8.86 -12.37
N GLN A 174 7.25 -7.74 -12.54
CA GLN A 174 6.77 -6.68 -13.40
C GLN A 174 6.73 -7.15 -14.85
N LYS A 175 5.62 -6.88 -15.55
CA LYS A 175 5.54 -7.09 -17.00
C LYS A 175 6.47 -6.09 -17.69
N LYS A 176 7.30 -6.60 -18.57
CA LYS A 176 8.10 -5.77 -19.49
C LYS A 176 7.22 -5.24 -20.61
#